data_48394f019ee1678a382afb654f88f6b6
#
_entry.id   48394f019ee1678a382afb654f88f6b6
#
_cell.length_a   1.000
_cell.length_b   1.000
_cell.length_c   1.000
_cell.angle_alpha   90.00
_cell.angle_beta   90.00
_cell.angle_gamma   90.00
#
_symmetry.space_group_name_H-M   'P 1'
#
loop_
_entity.id
_entity.type
_entity.pdbx_description
1 polymer ?
#
loop_
_entity_poly.entity_id
_entity_poly.type
_entity_poly.pdbx_seq_one_letter_code
_entity_poly.pdbx_strand_id
1 'polypeptide(L)'
;MNDLLRIVAVLLLVLGNAIFVAAEYALVTARRSRLEERAEAGGRGARTALRLMDEPVRFISTVQVGITVFGIALGAIGEPLVSRYFDFLPRGVAFAISFVVLTYLSVTLGELVPKAVALQQAERLAVVLAAPLEVLSRLAYPLVWLLDRSANVVLRLLRVKPAPAGMIAFTREDIRHSVAAAEDSGEIQTAEEEMLYKVFDFAEKEAHDVMVPRPIVVGLSVSMPPEEALRAVLDSPFTR
;
A
#
# COMPACT_ATOMS: atom_id res chain seq x y z
N MET A 1 -26.61 23.95 25.81
CA MET A 1 -26.31 23.83 24.37
C MET A 1 -27.58 23.34 23.70
N ASN A 2 -28.12 24.07 22.72
CA ASN A 2 -29.40 23.73 22.10
C ASN A 2 -29.29 22.40 21.36
N ASP A 3 -30.35 21.58 21.38
CA ASP A 3 -30.34 20.26 20.73
C ASP A 3 -30.00 20.33 19.24
N LEU A 4 -30.40 21.41 18.57
CA LEU A 4 -29.99 21.71 17.19
C LEU A 4 -28.46 21.78 17.04
N LEU A 5 -27.76 22.48 17.96
CA LEU A 5 -26.30 22.60 17.91
C LEU A 5 -25.61 21.26 18.10
N ARG A 6 -26.18 20.39 18.96
CA ARG A 6 -25.65 19.02 19.17
C ARG A 6 -25.86 18.14 17.94
N ILE A 7 -27.04 18.20 17.31
CA ILE A 7 -27.33 17.49 16.05
C ILE A 7 -26.34 17.92 14.96
N VAL A 8 -26.15 19.22 14.79
CA VAL A 8 -25.18 19.78 13.84
C VAL A 8 -23.76 19.29 14.17
N ALA A 9 -23.37 19.27 15.44
CA ALA A 9 -22.08 18.77 15.86
C ALA A 9 -21.90 17.27 15.52
N VAL A 10 -22.90 16.44 15.78
CA VAL A 10 -22.88 15.01 15.42
C VAL A 10 -22.73 14.82 13.91
N LEU A 11 -23.50 15.57 13.10
CA LEU A 11 -23.40 15.50 11.64
C LEU A 11 -22.03 15.96 11.13
N LEU A 12 -21.45 17.00 11.72
CA LEU A 12 -20.09 17.46 11.39
C LEU A 12 -19.02 16.44 11.78
N LEU A 13 -19.19 15.75 12.91
CA LEU A 13 -18.28 14.68 13.33
C LEU A 13 -18.35 13.47 12.40
N VAL A 14 -19.55 13.04 12.01
CA VAL A 14 -19.73 11.97 11.03
C VAL A 14 -19.13 12.36 9.68
N LEU A 15 -19.35 13.59 9.21
CA LEU A 15 -18.77 14.10 7.98
C LEU A 15 -17.23 14.20 8.05
N GLY A 16 -16.70 14.68 9.18
CA GLY A 16 -15.26 14.71 9.43
C GLY A 16 -14.64 13.31 9.33
N ASN A 17 -15.24 12.33 10.02
CA ASN A 17 -14.83 10.93 9.92
C ASN A 17 -14.89 10.42 8.47
N ALA A 18 -15.98 10.69 7.77
CA ALA A 18 -16.16 10.31 6.36
C ALA A 18 -15.08 10.88 5.43
N ILE A 19 -14.66 12.14 5.65
CA ILE A 19 -13.57 12.77 4.88
C ILE A 19 -12.25 12.05 5.10
N PHE A 20 -11.92 11.67 6.34
CA PHE A 20 -10.70 10.93 6.63
C PHE A 20 -10.69 9.55 5.99
N VAL A 21 -11.80 8.81 6.12
CA VAL A 21 -11.94 7.49 5.49
C VAL A 21 -11.85 7.61 3.97
N ALA A 22 -12.54 8.59 3.37
CA ALA A 22 -12.45 8.81 1.93
C ALA A 22 -11.02 9.18 1.48
N ALA A 23 -10.28 9.99 2.26
CA ALA A 23 -8.91 10.36 1.95
C ALA A 23 -7.96 9.16 2.02
N GLU A 24 -8.10 8.31 3.05
CA GLU A 24 -7.32 7.08 3.20
C GLU A 24 -7.50 6.16 1.99
N TYR A 25 -8.74 5.78 1.71
CA TYR A 25 -9.03 4.85 0.62
C TYR A 25 -8.68 5.43 -0.75
N ALA A 26 -8.92 6.73 -0.97
CA ALA A 26 -8.55 7.38 -2.21
C ALA A 26 -7.03 7.36 -2.44
N LEU A 27 -6.21 7.69 -1.44
CA LEU A 27 -4.74 7.69 -1.58
C LEU A 27 -4.15 6.29 -1.69
N VAL A 28 -4.73 5.29 -1.00
CA VAL A 28 -4.25 3.90 -1.08
C VAL A 28 -4.60 3.25 -2.42
N THR A 29 -5.75 3.60 -3.01
CA THR A 29 -6.25 2.94 -4.23
C THR A 29 -6.02 3.73 -5.51
N ALA A 30 -5.66 5.02 -5.43
CA ALA A 30 -5.36 5.83 -6.60
C ALA A 30 -4.16 5.29 -7.38
N ARG A 31 -4.29 5.21 -8.70
CA ARG A 31 -3.20 4.79 -9.58
C ARG A 31 -2.14 5.88 -9.64
N ARG A 32 -0.92 5.56 -9.21
CA ARG A 32 0.21 6.49 -9.19
C ARG A 32 0.46 7.13 -10.56
N SER A 33 0.45 6.34 -11.64
CA SER A 33 0.65 6.83 -13.02
C SER A 33 -0.36 7.90 -13.44
N ARG A 34 -1.64 7.76 -13.04
CA ARG A 34 -2.68 8.77 -13.31
C ARG A 34 -2.45 10.07 -12.53
N LEU A 35 -1.90 9.99 -11.33
CA LEU A 35 -1.55 11.17 -10.55
C LEU A 35 -0.30 11.86 -11.09
N GLU A 36 0.69 11.11 -11.59
CA GLU A 36 1.89 11.62 -12.26
C GLU A 36 1.52 12.41 -13.52
N GLU A 37 0.69 11.85 -14.39
CA GLU A 37 0.16 12.52 -15.58
C GLU A 37 -0.52 13.87 -15.24
N ARG A 38 -1.37 13.89 -14.20
CA ARG A 38 -2.01 15.12 -13.73
C ARG A 38 -1.05 16.10 -13.09
N ALA A 39 -0.01 15.63 -12.43
CA ALA A 39 1.02 16.47 -11.81
C ALA A 39 1.89 17.16 -12.87
N GLU A 40 2.23 16.46 -13.96
CA GLU A 40 2.92 17.00 -15.14
C GLU A 40 2.08 18.05 -15.86
N ALA A 41 0.77 17.85 -15.96
CA ALA A 41 -0.18 18.84 -16.46
C ALA A 41 -0.36 20.08 -15.54
N GLY A 42 0.43 20.21 -14.48
CA GLY A 42 0.44 21.37 -13.58
C GLY A 42 -0.47 21.24 -12.34
N GLY A 43 -1.10 20.10 -12.11
CA GLY A 43 -2.02 19.85 -10.99
C GLY A 43 -1.32 19.86 -9.61
N ARG A 44 -1.53 20.93 -8.82
CA ARG A 44 -0.94 21.05 -7.47
C ARG A 44 -1.42 19.95 -6.51
N GLY A 45 -2.70 19.62 -6.55
CA GLY A 45 -3.29 18.56 -5.71
C GLY A 45 -2.71 17.19 -6.02
N ALA A 46 -2.45 16.87 -7.29
CA ALA A 46 -1.83 15.62 -7.71
C ALA A 46 -0.39 15.49 -7.18
N ARG A 47 0.41 16.58 -7.25
CA ARG A 47 1.75 16.63 -6.65
C ARG A 47 1.73 16.42 -5.14
N THR A 48 0.73 16.98 -4.47
CA THR A 48 0.56 16.79 -3.02
C THR A 48 0.16 15.35 -2.69
N ALA A 49 -0.76 14.76 -3.48
CA ALA A 49 -1.15 13.37 -3.33
C ALA A 49 0.05 12.41 -3.50
N LEU A 50 0.87 12.61 -4.52
CA LEU A 50 2.08 11.82 -4.75
C LEU A 50 3.05 11.90 -3.56
N ARG A 51 3.29 13.11 -3.01
CA ARG A 51 4.13 13.25 -1.81
C ARG A 51 3.59 12.50 -0.59
N LEU A 52 2.27 12.49 -0.39
CA LEU A 52 1.65 11.72 0.69
C LEU A 52 1.79 10.22 0.44
N MET A 53 1.69 9.76 -0.81
CA MET A 53 1.90 8.37 -1.18
C MET A 53 3.38 7.93 -1.01
N ASP A 54 4.33 8.85 -1.11
CA ASP A 54 5.75 8.57 -0.84
C ASP A 54 6.05 8.38 0.65
N GLU A 55 5.17 8.89 1.54
CA GLU A 55 5.29 8.74 3.00
C GLU A 55 4.07 7.98 3.59
N PRO A 56 3.79 6.72 3.18
CA PRO A 56 2.54 6.03 3.50
C PRO A 56 2.30 5.86 5.01
N VAL A 57 3.33 5.54 5.75
CA VAL A 57 3.23 5.37 7.22
C VAL A 57 2.73 6.66 7.88
N ARG A 58 3.27 7.80 7.46
CA ARG A 58 2.92 9.10 8.02
C ARG A 58 1.48 9.49 7.72
N PHE A 59 1.02 9.34 6.47
CA PHE A 59 -0.35 9.73 6.13
C PHE A 59 -1.37 8.79 6.76
N ILE A 60 -1.12 7.46 6.75
CA ILE A 60 -2.00 6.46 7.37
C ILE A 60 -2.11 6.73 8.88
N SER A 61 -1.01 6.94 9.60
CA SER A 61 -1.03 7.28 11.01
C SER A 61 -1.83 8.57 11.29
N THR A 62 -1.69 9.58 10.43
CA THR A 62 -2.45 10.84 10.55
C THR A 62 -3.95 10.61 10.37
N VAL A 63 -4.33 9.87 9.35
CA VAL A 63 -5.73 9.54 9.07
C VAL A 63 -6.32 8.73 10.21
N GLN A 64 -5.60 7.72 10.69
CA GLN A 64 -6.05 6.86 11.79
C GLN A 64 -6.28 7.66 13.09
N VAL A 65 -5.39 8.61 13.40
CA VAL A 65 -5.59 9.54 14.52
C VAL A 65 -6.86 10.36 14.31
N GLY A 66 -7.08 10.88 13.10
CA GLY A 66 -8.28 11.62 12.76
C GLY A 66 -9.55 10.80 12.98
N ILE A 67 -9.63 9.62 12.37
CA ILE A 67 -10.77 8.69 12.50
C ILE A 67 -11.05 8.39 13.97
N THR A 68 -10.00 8.10 14.74
CA THR A 68 -10.13 7.78 16.18
C THR A 68 -10.67 8.99 16.98
N VAL A 69 -10.13 10.19 16.75
CA VAL A 69 -10.58 11.41 17.46
C VAL A 69 -12.03 11.72 17.12
N PHE A 70 -12.42 11.67 15.84
CA PHE A 70 -13.79 11.90 15.42
C PHE A 70 -14.74 10.82 15.96
N GLY A 71 -14.34 9.56 15.97
CA GLY A 71 -15.13 8.45 16.53
C GLY A 71 -15.38 8.59 18.03
N ILE A 72 -14.33 8.92 18.82
CA ILE A 72 -14.46 9.17 20.26
C ILE A 72 -15.33 10.40 20.53
N ALA A 73 -15.12 11.49 19.81
CA ALA A 73 -15.92 12.71 19.94
C ALA A 73 -17.39 12.47 19.58
N LEU A 74 -17.65 11.67 18.55
CA LEU A 74 -19.01 11.26 18.15
C LEU A 74 -19.69 10.47 19.26
N GLY A 75 -19.02 9.52 19.88
CA GLY A 75 -19.54 8.78 21.03
C GLY A 75 -19.84 9.71 22.22
N ALA A 76 -18.90 10.58 22.58
CA ALA A 76 -19.02 11.47 23.72
C ALA A 76 -20.12 12.55 23.59
N ILE A 77 -20.36 13.06 22.39
CA ILE A 77 -21.36 14.11 22.12
C ILE A 77 -22.69 13.50 21.69
N GLY A 78 -22.63 12.43 20.90
CA GLY A 78 -23.81 11.81 20.29
C GLY A 78 -24.62 10.97 21.28
N GLU A 79 -23.96 10.20 22.15
CA GLU A 79 -24.67 9.32 23.10
C GLU A 79 -25.62 10.12 24.01
N PRO A 80 -25.20 11.20 24.72
CA PRO A 80 -26.13 11.97 25.56
C PRO A 80 -27.23 12.66 24.75
N LEU A 81 -27.03 12.92 23.48
CA LEU A 81 -28.06 13.49 22.61
C LEU A 81 -29.14 12.47 22.28
N VAL A 82 -28.74 11.29 21.83
CA VAL A 82 -29.68 10.25 21.38
C VAL A 82 -30.39 9.62 22.57
N SER A 83 -29.70 9.38 23.71
CA SER A 83 -30.30 8.80 24.91
C SER A 83 -31.44 9.64 25.48
N ARG A 84 -31.40 10.97 25.34
CA ARG A 84 -32.50 11.87 25.77
C ARG A 84 -33.83 11.59 25.07
N TYR A 85 -33.81 11.13 23.86
CA TYR A 85 -35.05 10.77 23.14
C TYR A 85 -35.67 9.46 23.67
N PHE A 86 -34.93 8.74 24.52
CA PHE A 86 -35.33 7.49 25.16
C PHE A 86 -35.39 7.57 26.68
N ASP A 87 -35.53 8.80 27.22
CA ASP A 87 -35.56 9.04 28.69
C ASP A 87 -36.72 8.32 29.44
N PHE A 88 -37.73 7.85 28.67
CA PHE A 88 -38.83 7.02 29.19
C PHE A 88 -38.42 5.56 29.45
N LEU A 89 -37.21 5.14 29.03
CA LEU A 89 -36.67 3.81 29.24
C LEU A 89 -35.66 3.77 30.40
N PRO A 90 -35.41 2.62 31.00
CA PRO A 90 -34.30 2.45 31.93
C PRO A 90 -32.99 2.91 31.29
N ARG A 91 -32.14 3.62 32.06
CA ARG A 91 -30.88 4.23 31.56
C ARG A 91 -30.00 3.27 30.78
N GLY A 92 -29.88 2.00 31.22
CA GLY A 92 -29.10 1.00 30.49
C GLY A 92 -29.64 0.66 29.10
N VAL A 93 -30.97 0.63 28.96
CA VAL A 93 -31.66 0.36 27.68
C VAL A 93 -31.52 1.57 26.75
N ALA A 94 -31.75 2.79 27.27
CA ALA A 94 -31.58 4.03 26.51
C ALA A 94 -30.14 4.15 25.97
N PHE A 95 -29.14 3.86 26.81
CA PHE A 95 -27.74 3.83 26.43
C PHE A 95 -27.47 2.79 25.31
N ALA A 96 -27.96 1.55 25.48
CA ALA A 96 -27.77 0.48 24.49
C ALA A 96 -28.36 0.84 23.13
N ILE A 97 -29.59 1.39 23.11
CA ILE A 97 -30.23 1.87 21.88
C ILE A 97 -29.42 2.99 21.23
N SER A 98 -29.01 3.99 22.02
CA SER A 98 -28.22 5.11 21.53
C SER A 98 -26.89 4.66 20.94
N PHE A 99 -26.22 3.73 21.61
CA PHE A 99 -24.98 3.13 21.13
C PHE A 99 -25.16 2.42 19.76
N VAL A 100 -26.21 1.60 19.63
CA VAL A 100 -26.49 0.91 18.38
C VAL A 100 -26.81 1.90 17.25
N VAL A 101 -27.64 2.91 17.51
CA VAL A 101 -28.01 3.94 16.53
C VAL A 101 -26.78 4.72 16.05
N LEU A 102 -25.96 5.18 17.01
CA LEU A 102 -24.75 5.95 16.68
C LEU A 102 -23.71 5.08 15.95
N THR A 103 -23.55 3.83 16.38
CA THR A 103 -22.65 2.89 15.69
C THR A 103 -23.11 2.65 14.25
N TYR A 104 -24.39 2.39 14.06
CA TYR A 104 -24.97 2.20 12.72
C TYR A 104 -24.73 3.44 11.83
N LEU A 105 -25.01 4.63 12.38
CA LEU A 105 -24.82 5.89 11.65
C LEU A 105 -23.35 6.13 11.31
N SER A 106 -22.46 5.94 12.29
CA SER A 106 -21.03 6.10 12.13
C SER A 106 -20.43 5.13 11.10
N VAL A 107 -20.78 3.85 11.19
CA VAL A 107 -20.26 2.85 10.27
C VAL A 107 -20.82 3.08 8.86
N THR A 108 -22.13 3.34 8.74
CA THR A 108 -22.75 3.48 7.41
C THR A 108 -22.29 4.78 6.73
N LEU A 109 -22.49 5.93 7.37
CA LEU A 109 -22.23 7.24 6.77
C LEU A 109 -20.78 7.71 6.96
N GLY A 110 -20.14 7.31 8.05
CA GLY A 110 -18.76 7.71 8.38
C GLY A 110 -17.70 6.79 7.77
N GLU A 111 -18.08 5.55 7.35
CA GLU A 111 -17.09 4.57 6.85
C GLU A 111 -17.51 3.90 5.54
N LEU A 112 -18.63 3.14 5.49
CA LEU A 112 -18.97 2.32 4.33
C LEU A 112 -19.25 3.16 3.08
N VAL A 113 -20.05 4.21 3.20
CA VAL A 113 -20.39 5.09 2.07
C VAL A 113 -19.16 5.85 1.56
N PRO A 114 -18.37 6.54 2.40
CA PRO A 114 -17.15 7.23 1.96
C PRO A 114 -16.13 6.30 1.32
N LYS A 115 -15.95 5.10 1.86
CA LYS A 115 -15.10 4.06 1.29
C LYS A 115 -15.55 3.64 -0.11
N ALA A 116 -16.85 3.38 -0.29
CA ALA A 116 -17.39 3.01 -1.60
C ALA A 116 -17.21 4.11 -2.64
N VAL A 117 -17.42 5.38 -2.25
CA VAL A 117 -17.19 6.54 -3.13
C VAL A 117 -15.71 6.70 -3.46
N ALA A 118 -14.83 6.53 -2.48
CA ALA A 118 -13.39 6.61 -2.67
C ALA A 118 -12.86 5.55 -3.63
N LEU A 119 -13.35 4.31 -3.54
CA LEU A 119 -12.99 3.24 -4.46
C LEU A 119 -13.42 3.51 -5.91
N GLN A 120 -14.54 4.20 -6.11
CA GLN A 120 -15.05 4.54 -7.45
C GLN A 120 -14.36 5.78 -8.05
N GLN A 121 -13.91 6.73 -7.24
CA GLN A 121 -13.38 8.03 -7.67
C GLN A 121 -12.02 8.34 -7.02
N ALA A 122 -11.16 7.32 -6.90
CA ALA A 122 -9.92 7.39 -6.14
C ALA A 122 -9.03 8.58 -6.55
N GLU A 123 -8.74 8.73 -7.84
CA GLU A 123 -7.81 9.76 -8.31
C GLU A 123 -8.38 11.19 -8.11
N ARG A 124 -9.71 11.36 -8.25
CA ARG A 124 -10.33 12.67 -8.05
C ARG A 124 -10.31 13.06 -6.58
N LEU A 125 -10.68 12.14 -5.69
CA LEU A 125 -10.71 12.39 -4.26
C LEU A 125 -9.30 12.53 -3.70
N ALA A 126 -8.32 11.75 -4.15
CA ALA A 126 -6.93 11.90 -3.77
C ALA A 126 -6.41 13.32 -4.06
N VAL A 127 -6.68 13.85 -5.25
CA VAL A 127 -6.27 15.22 -5.62
C VAL A 127 -6.94 16.29 -4.76
N VAL A 128 -8.24 16.16 -4.48
CA VAL A 128 -9.01 17.17 -3.71
C VAL A 128 -8.66 17.12 -2.23
N LEU A 129 -8.52 15.91 -1.67
CA LEU A 129 -8.30 15.72 -0.23
C LEU A 129 -6.82 15.77 0.18
N ALA A 130 -5.89 15.69 -0.77
CA ALA A 130 -4.46 15.73 -0.48
C ALA A 130 -4.00 17.00 0.24
N ALA A 131 -4.46 18.17 -0.21
CA ALA A 131 -4.04 19.44 0.38
C ALA A 131 -4.51 19.61 1.84
N PRO A 132 -5.82 19.45 2.18
CA PRO A 132 -6.24 19.48 3.58
C PRO A 132 -5.58 18.41 4.43
N LEU A 133 -5.36 17.20 3.90
CA LEU A 133 -4.71 16.13 4.64
C LEU A 133 -3.23 16.44 4.89
N GLU A 134 -2.51 17.06 3.95
CA GLU A 134 -1.12 17.48 4.16
C GLU A 134 -1.00 18.52 5.29
N VAL A 135 -1.89 19.52 5.32
CA VAL A 135 -1.94 20.51 6.40
C VAL A 135 -2.18 19.83 7.75
N LEU A 136 -3.14 18.92 7.78
CA LEU A 136 -3.50 18.18 9.00
C LEU A 136 -2.38 17.25 9.45
N SER A 137 -1.69 16.59 8.51
CA SER A 137 -0.55 15.72 8.85
C SER A 137 0.62 16.51 9.47
N ARG A 138 0.81 17.76 9.06
CA ARG A 138 1.80 18.64 9.68
C ARG A 138 1.39 19.06 11.08
N LEU A 139 0.11 19.37 11.27
CA LEU A 139 -0.43 19.75 12.59
C LEU A 139 -0.44 18.56 13.56
N ALA A 140 -0.81 17.38 13.09
CA ALA A 140 -0.84 16.15 13.86
C ALA A 140 0.56 15.54 14.09
N TYR A 141 1.60 16.03 13.40
CA TYR A 141 2.95 15.46 13.46
C TYR A 141 3.49 15.21 14.87
N PRO A 142 3.41 16.15 15.84
CA PRO A 142 3.93 15.89 17.19
C PRO A 142 3.17 14.75 17.89
N LEU A 143 1.86 14.62 17.66
CA LEU A 143 1.05 13.55 18.22
C LEU A 143 1.38 12.21 17.54
N VAL A 144 1.46 12.18 16.22
CA VAL A 144 1.85 10.98 15.46
C VAL A 144 3.25 10.52 15.87
N TRP A 145 4.21 11.44 15.97
CA TRP A 145 5.56 11.12 16.45
C TRP A 145 5.55 10.48 17.86
N LEU A 146 4.74 11.02 18.78
CA LEU A 146 4.62 10.46 20.14
C LEU A 146 4.05 9.04 20.09
N LEU A 147 3.01 8.81 19.27
CA LEU A 147 2.40 7.49 19.12
C LEU A 147 3.37 6.47 18.48
N ASP A 148 4.07 6.86 17.43
CA ASP A 148 5.10 6.01 16.79
C ASP A 148 6.23 5.68 17.76
N ARG A 149 6.66 6.65 18.58
CA ARG A 149 7.67 6.43 19.61
C ARG A 149 7.20 5.43 20.66
N SER A 150 5.95 5.55 21.10
CA SER A 150 5.32 4.63 22.04
C SER A 150 5.20 3.23 21.47
N ALA A 151 4.72 3.10 20.23
CA ALA A 151 4.63 1.82 19.52
C ALA A 151 5.99 1.14 19.39
N ASN A 152 7.03 1.90 19.02
CA ASN A 152 8.39 1.38 18.92
C ASN A 152 8.97 0.90 20.28
N VAL A 153 8.58 1.51 21.39
CA VAL A 153 8.95 1.00 22.74
C VAL A 153 8.30 -0.35 23.00
N VAL A 154 6.99 -0.48 22.68
CA VAL A 154 6.27 -1.76 22.82
C VAL A 154 6.87 -2.84 21.91
N LEU A 155 7.15 -2.54 20.64
CA LEU A 155 7.76 -3.48 19.70
C LEU A 155 9.13 -3.96 20.20
N ARG A 156 9.96 -3.08 20.76
CA ARG A 156 11.25 -3.46 21.36
C ARG A 156 11.07 -4.40 22.56
N LEU A 157 10.07 -4.13 23.40
CA LEU A 157 9.76 -5.00 24.56
C LEU A 157 9.32 -6.40 24.09
N LEU A 158 8.55 -6.46 23.00
CA LEU A 158 8.13 -7.71 22.35
C LEU A 158 9.24 -8.35 21.50
N ARG A 159 10.44 -7.76 21.42
CA ARG A 159 11.57 -8.19 20.57
C ARG A 159 11.24 -8.30 19.09
N VAL A 160 10.25 -7.56 18.61
CA VAL A 160 9.91 -7.46 17.18
C VAL A 160 10.77 -6.37 16.55
N LYS A 161 11.48 -6.68 15.49
CA LYS A 161 12.22 -5.66 14.72
C LYS A 161 11.21 -4.85 13.90
N PRO A 162 11.20 -3.52 14.00
CA PRO A 162 10.37 -2.70 13.13
C PRO A 162 10.75 -2.96 11.67
N ALA A 163 9.75 -3.18 10.83
CA ALA A 163 9.99 -3.22 9.38
C ALA A 163 10.48 -1.84 8.92
N PRO A 164 11.46 -1.76 8.02
CA PRO A 164 11.88 -0.48 7.44
C PRO A 164 10.67 0.20 6.80
N ALA A 165 10.37 1.43 7.22
CA ALA A 165 9.28 2.20 6.67
C ALA A 165 9.51 2.41 5.16
N GLY A 166 8.58 1.94 4.33
CA GLY A 166 8.61 2.17 2.89
C GLY A 166 9.33 1.13 2.03
N MET A 167 9.96 0.10 2.60
CA MET A 167 10.46 -1.03 1.83
C MET A 167 9.46 -2.20 1.92
N ILE A 168 8.55 -2.28 0.97
CA ILE A 168 8.11 -3.59 0.51
C ILE A 168 9.35 -4.11 -0.25
N ALA A 169 10.19 -4.89 0.43
CA ALA A 169 11.27 -5.59 -0.24
C ALA A 169 10.59 -6.63 -1.16
N PHE A 170 10.44 -6.27 -2.43
CA PHE A 170 10.01 -7.23 -3.43
C PHE A 170 11.02 -8.36 -3.45
N THR A 171 10.58 -9.53 -3.08
CA THR A 171 11.37 -10.74 -3.28
C THR A 171 11.35 -11.10 -4.76
N ARG A 172 12.28 -11.93 -5.21
CA ARG A 172 12.26 -12.46 -6.59
C ARG A 172 10.92 -13.16 -6.91
N GLU A 173 10.37 -13.84 -5.92
CA GLU A 173 9.08 -14.52 -5.99
C GLU A 173 7.93 -13.53 -6.22
N ASP A 174 7.94 -12.39 -5.52
CA ASP A 174 6.93 -11.33 -5.72
C ASP A 174 6.99 -10.76 -7.13
N ILE A 175 8.20 -10.63 -7.71
CA ILE A 175 8.36 -10.18 -9.09
C ILE A 175 7.84 -11.23 -10.06
N ARG A 176 8.14 -12.53 -9.85
CA ARG A 176 7.60 -13.63 -10.66
C ARG A 176 6.07 -13.65 -10.63
N HIS A 177 5.46 -13.53 -9.46
CA HIS A 177 4.00 -13.44 -9.32
C HIS A 177 3.42 -12.21 -10.02
N SER A 178 4.12 -11.07 -9.98
CA SER A 178 3.69 -9.86 -10.69
C SER A 178 3.74 -10.03 -12.20
N VAL A 179 4.75 -10.74 -12.72
CA VAL A 179 4.88 -11.07 -14.15
C VAL A 179 3.74 -12.00 -14.59
N ALA A 180 3.47 -13.07 -13.83
CA ALA A 180 2.35 -13.98 -14.13
C ALA A 180 1.00 -13.25 -14.12
N ALA A 181 0.76 -12.38 -13.13
CA ALA A 181 -0.48 -11.59 -13.05
C ALA A 181 -0.61 -10.60 -14.23
N ALA A 182 0.50 -10.08 -14.76
CA ALA A 182 0.50 -9.21 -15.93
C ALA A 182 0.20 -9.98 -17.23
N GLU A 183 0.65 -11.24 -17.34
CA GLU A 183 0.30 -12.13 -18.44
C GLU A 183 -1.18 -12.52 -18.40
N ASP A 184 -1.69 -12.95 -17.24
CA ASP A 184 -3.10 -13.28 -17.03
C ASP A 184 -4.05 -12.12 -17.37
N SER A 185 -3.61 -10.87 -17.12
CA SER A 185 -4.36 -9.65 -17.46
C SER A 185 -4.22 -9.22 -18.92
N GLY A 186 -3.33 -9.86 -19.69
CA GLY A 186 -3.06 -9.52 -21.09
C GLY A 186 -2.18 -8.27 -21.29
N GLU A 187 -1.55 -7.75 -20.25
CA GLU A 187 -0.63 -6.61 -20.32
C GLU A 187 0.73 -7.00 -20.93
N ILE A 188 1.15 -8.25 -20.78
CA ILE A 188 2.33 -8.84 -21.43
C ILE A 188 1.95 -10.14 -22.13
N GLN A 189 2.75 -10.52 -23.14
CA GLN A 189 2.52 -11.75 -23.88
C GLN A 189 3.23 -12.94 -23.20
N THR A 190 2.72 -14.15 -23.40
CA THR A 190 3.32 -15.39 -22.87
C THR A 190 4.81 -15.54 -23.27
N ALA A 191 5.19 -15.09 -24.46
CA ALA A 191 6.59 -15.10 -24.90
C ALA A 191 7.49 -14.13 -24.10
N GLU A 192 6.94 -13.00 -23.65
CA GLU A 192 7.64 -12.02 -22.82
C GLU A 192 7.79 -12.53 -21.39
N GLU A 193 6.77 -13.16 -20.84
CA GLU A 193 6.83 -13.85 -19.56
C GLU A 193 7.93 -14.92 -19.55
N GLU A 194 7.94 -15.81 -20.56
CA GLU A 194 9.00 -16.82 -20.70
C GLU A 194 10.41 -16.22 -20.77
N MET A 195 10.55 -15.10 -21.46
CA MET A 195 11.85 -14.41 -21.55
C MET A 195 12.29 -13.88 -20.19
N LEU A 196 11.37 -13.26 -19.41
CA LEU A 196 11.66 -12.77 -18.06
C LEU A 196 12.06 -13.91 -17.11
N TYR A 197 11.40 -15.06 -17.18
CA TYR A 197 11.79 -16.24 -16.38
C TYR A 197 13.18 -16.76 -16.77
N LYS A 198 13.52 -16.80 -18.07
CA LYS A 198 14.86 -17.17 -18.51
C LYS A 198 15.96 -16.22 -18.01
N VAL A 199 15.63 -14.92 -17.84
CA VAL A 199 16.57 -13.95 -17.22
C VAL A 199 16.80 -14.27 -15.74
N PHE A 200 15.77 -14.64 -15.00
CA PHE A 200 15.93 -15.06 -13.61
C PHE A 200 16.75 -16.34 -13.48
N ASP A 201 16.49 -17.33 -14.33
CA ASP A 201 17.23 -18.60 -14.35
C ASP A 201 18.69 -18.40 -14.76
N PHE A 202 18.95 -17.46 -15.69
CA PHE A 202 20.32 -17.13 -16.09
C PHE A 202 21.13 -16.53 -14.95
N ALA A 203 20.50 -15.69 -14.11
CA ALA A 203 21.17 -15.08 -12.96
C ALA A 203 21.57 -16.11 -11.86
N GLU A 204 20.99 -17.30 -11.87
CA GLU A 204 21.31 -18.38 -10.94
C GLU A 204 22.39 -19.35 -11.47
N LYS A 205 22.69 -19.29 -12.78
CA LYS A 205 23.69 -20.18 -13.39
C LYS A 205 25.08 -19.84 -12.91
N GLU A 206 25.77 -20.88 -12.48
CA GLU A 206 27.18 -20.82 -12.17
C GLU A 206 28.03 -21.30 -13.37
N ALA A 207 29.33 -21.04 -13.33
CA ALA A 207 30.22 -21.46 -14.41
C ALA A 207 30.19 -22.96 -14.66
N HIS A 208 29.96 -23.76 -13.63
CA HIS A 208 29.89 -25.23 -13.75
C HIS A 208 28.65 -25.71 -14.51
N ASP A 209 27.56 -24.95 -14.54
CA ASP A 209 26.31 -25.30 -15.24
C ASP A 209 26.44 -25.12 -16.76
N VAL A 210 27.39 -24.30 -17.19
CA VAL A 210 27.60 -23.97 -18.62
C VAL A 210 28.95 -24.48 -19.17
N MET A 211 29.84 -24.97 -18.29
CA MET A 211 31.13 -25.49 -18.71
C MET A 211 31.00 -26.87 -19.39
N VAL A 212 31.89 -27.13 -20.30
CA VAL A 212 32.06 -28.47 -20.87
C VAL A 212 32.87 -29.31 -19.87
N PRO A 213 32.31 -30.43 -19.34
CA PRO A 213 33.04 -31.32 -18.45
C PRO A 213 34.32 -31.88 -19.10
N ARG A 214 35.40 -31.95 -18.34
CA ARG A 214 36.72 -32.35 -18.83
C ARG A 214 36.73 -33.65 -19.66
N PRO A 215 35.90 -34.71 -19.38
CA PRO A 215 35.88 -35.94 -20.15
C PRO A 215 35.40 -35.78 -21.61
N ILE A 216 34.63 -34.73 -21.92
CA ILE A 216 34.09 -34.45 -23.25
C ILE A 216 34.82 -33.29 -23.94
N VAL A 217 35.82 -32.70 -23.33
CA VAL A 217 36.66 -31.68 -23.97
C VAL A 217 37.55 -32.39 -24.99
N VAL A 218 37.43 -32.01 -26.26
CA VAL A 218 38.33 -32.48 -27.32
C VAL A 218 39.63 -31.71 -27.24
N GLY A 219 40.71 -32.37 -26.93
CA GLY A 219 42.02 -31.76 -26.79
C GLY A 219 43.07 -32.45 -27.63
N LEU A 220 44.09 -31.72 -28.03
CA LEU A 220 45.26 -32.25 -28.73
C LEU A 220 46.41 -32.47 -27.74
N SER A 221 47.12 -33.58 -27.86
CA SER A 221 48.32 -33.80 -27.05
C SER A 221 49.45 -32.88 -27.55
N VAL A 222 50.21 -32.29 -26.62
CA VAL A 222 51.39 -31.48 -26.94
C VAL A 222 52.48 -32.26 -27.67
N SER A 223 52.50 -33.59 -27.54
CA SER A 223 53.43 -34.49 -28.20
C SER A 223 52.94 -35.07 -29.54
N MET A 224 51.74 -34.66 -30.00
CA MET A 224 51.14 -35.14 -31.23
C MET A 224 51.88 -34.55 -32.45
N PRO A 225 52.20 -35.38 -33.48
CA PRO A 225 52.80 -34.89 -34.72
C PRO A 225 51.91 -33.84 -35.41
N PRO A 226 52.49 -32.82 -36.07
CA PRO A 226 51.70 -31.72 -36.67
C PRO A 226 50.67 -32.19 -37.71
N GLU A 227 50.97 -33.24 -38.48
CA GLU A 227 50.04 -33.78 -39.49
C GLU A 227 48.81 -34.45 -38.85
N GLU A 228 49.02 -35.17 -37.72
CA GLU A 228 47.92 -35.80 -36.99
C GLU A 228 47.07 -34.74 -36.27
N ALA A 229 47.72 -33.76 -35.72
CA ALA A 229 47.02 -32.64 -35.08
C ALA A 229 46.12 -31.87 -36.07
N LEU A 230 46.66 -31.63 -37.30
CA LEU A 230 45.89 -30.99 -38.35
C LEU A 230 44.66 -31.81 -38.76
N ARG A 231 44.82 -33.14 -38.92
CA ARG A 231 43.68 -34.01 -39.22
C ARG A 231 42.65 -34.02 -38.09
N ALA A 232 43.08 -34.13 -36.83
CA ALA A 232 42.17 -34.12 -35.68
C ALA A 232 41.37 -32.80 -35.58
N VAL A 233 41.97 -31.66 -35.96
CA VAL A 233 41.27 -30.38 -36.02
C VAL A 233 40.26 -30.32 -37.18
N LEU A 234 40.65 -30.84 -38.36
CA LEU A 234 39.76 -30.82 -39.54
C LEU A 234 38.57 -31.78 -39.40
N ASP A 235 38.76 -32.88 -38.70
CA ASP A 235 37.70 -33.86 -38.44
C ASP A 235 36.84 -33.48 -37.21
N SER A 236 37.22 -32.48 -36.45
CA SER A 236 36.50 -32.05 -35.27
C SER A 236 35.20 -31.30 -35.64
N PRO A 237 34.06 -31.62 -35.02
CA PRO A 237 32.83 -30.88 -35.22
C PRO A 237 32.83 -29.49 -34.56
N PHE A 238 33.88 -29.12 -33.84
CA PHE A 238 33.99 -27.85 -33.12
C PHE A 238 34.80 -26.83 -33.93
N THR A 239 34.33 -25.59 -33.90
CA THR A 239 35.00 -24.45 -34.58
C THR A 239 35.91 -23.66 -33.64
N ARG A 240 35.82 -23.92 -32.35
CA ARG A 240 36.64 -23.30 -31.27
C ARG A 240 36.93 -24.34 -30.17
#